data_9734f95512dd4ed77ef3f4df89156b15
#
_entry.id   9734f95512dd4ed77ef3f4df89156b15
#
_cell.length_a   1.000
_cell.length_b   1.000
_cell.length_c   1.000
_cell.angle_alpha   90.00
_cell.angle_beta   90.00
_cell.angle_gamma   90.00
#
_symmetry.space_group_name_H-M   'P 1'
#
loop_
_entity.id
_entity.type
_entity.pdbx_description
1 polymer ?
#
loop_
_entity_poly.entity_id
_entity_poly.type
_entity_poly.pdbx_seq_one_letter_code
_entity_poly.pdbx_strand_id
1 'polypeptide(L)'
;MEILKETFPKMTRLAYLWNPLAVSYSAGTTSGNPSYDEAKKITKTLGVQLLPYRVLSLAEIEKAFVDMPKVRPQALLVLQSPLMTLNSKRIVELALEKHLPGIYPSNQFAQQGGLIAYGPVIADLYRRAATYVDKILKGAEPANLPIEQPTKFELVINLNTAKQIGLTLPPNVLARADKVIK
;
A
#
# COMPACT_ATOMS: atom_id res chain seq x y z
N MET A 1 -7.60 -0.15 5.11
CA MET A 1 -7.79 0.70 6.31
C MET A 1 -8.29 -0.10 7.50
N GLU A 2 -9.29 -0.97 7.34
CA GLU A 2 -9.80 -1.86 8.41
C GLU A 2 -8.69 -2.72 9.02
N ILE A 3 -7.89 -3.41 8.20
CA ILE A 3 -6.75 -4.21 8.66
C ILE A 3 -5.82 -3.40 9.57
N LEU A 4 -5.55 -2.13 9.23
CA LEU A 4 -4.74 -1.24 10.06
C LEU A 4 -5.39 -1.00 11.42
N LYS A 5 -6.69 -0.69 11.45
CA LYS A 5 -7.40 -0.41 12.70
C LYS A 5 -7.58 -1.67 13.56
N GLU A 6 -7.77 -2.84 12.93
CA GLU A 6 -7.79 -4.12 13.63
C GLU A 6 -6.40 -4.46 14.24
N THR A 7 -5.34 -4.20 13.46
CA THR A 7 -3.95 -4.42 13.93
C THR A 7 -3.54 -3.43 15.02
N PHE A 8 -3.99 -2.19 14.90
CA PHE A 8 -3.64 -1.08 15.82
C PHE A 8 -4.90 -0.39 16.34
N PRO A 9 -5.69 -1.01 17.25
CA PRO A 9 -6.97 -0.45 17.71
C PRO A 9 -6.86 0.93 18.35
N LYS A 10 -5.74 1.22 19.03
CA LYS A 10 -5.46 2.51 19.68
C LYS A 10 -4.80 3.54 18.77
N MET A 11 -4.62 3.24 17.47
CA MET A 11 -4.01 4.17 16.53
C MET A 11 -4.89 5.42 16.34
N THR A 12 -4.28 6.58 16.49
CA THR A 12 -4.89 7.90 16.29
C THR A 12 -4.20 8.72 15.20
N ARG A 13 -2.97 8.35 14.80
CA ARG A 13 -2.17 9.05 13.76
C ARG A 13 -1.58 8.07 12.76
N LEU A 14 -1.86 8.29 11.49
CA LEU A 14 -1.41 7.47 10.37
C LEU A 14 -0.61 8.31 9.39
N ALA A 15 0.66 7.97 9.17
CA ALA A 15 1.45 8.53 8.08
C ALA A 15 0.97 7.95 6.75
N TYR A 16 0.76 8.80 5.76
CA TYR A 16 0.29 8.44 4.43
C TYR A 16 1.30 8.88 3.39
N LEU A 17 2.09 7.95 2.88
CA LEU A 17 3.14 8.21 1.90
C LEU A 17 2.62 7.98 0.49
N TRP A 18 2.63 9.02 -0.36
CA TRP A 18 2.03 8.97 -1.67
C TRP A 18 2.75 9.83 -2.72
N ASN A 19 2.63 9.39 -3.98
CA ASN A 19 3.14 10.13 -5.13
C ASN A 19 1.97 10.71 -5.93
N PRO A 20 1.87 12.03 -6.12
CA PRO A 20 0.76 12.65 -6.86
C PRO A 20 0.73 12.28 -8.34
N LEU A 21 1.88 11.92 -8.93
CA LEU A 21 1.96 11.55 -10.34
C LEU A 21 1.34 10.17 -10.63
N ALA A 22 1.18 9.32 -9.61
CA ALA A 22 0.60 7.99 -9.77
C ALA A 22 -0.93 7.98 -9.99
N VAL A 23 -1.59 9.10 -9.72
CA VAL A 23 -3.06 9.19 -9.67
C VAL A 23 -3.66 9.79 -10.92
N SER A 24 -2.85 10.20 -11.89
CA SER A 24 -3.28 10.92 -13.09
C SER A 24 -4.17 10.13 -14.06
N TYR A 25 -4.47 8.86 -13.78
CA TYR A 25 -5.26 8.01 -14.68
C TYR A 25 -6.69 7.70 -14.21
N SER A 26 -7.14 8.31 -13.11
CA SER A 26 -8.58 8.26 -12.79
C SER A 26 -9.31 9.31 -13.62
N ALA A 27 -9.95 8.86 -14.68
CA ALA A 27 -10.69 9.70 -15.62
C ALA A 27 -11.59 10.72 -14.87
N GLY A 28 -11.42 12.00 -15.18
CA GLY A 28 -12.44 13.03 -14.97
C GLY A 28 -12.32 13.95 -13.76
N THR A 29 -11.28 13.87 -12.91
CA THR A 29 -11.10 14.83 -11.83
C THR A 29 -9.88 15.73 -12.05
N THR A 30 -10.12 16.97 -12.42
CA THR A 30 -9.11 18.01 -12.65
C THR A 30 -8.56 18.65 -11.37
N SER A 31 -9.03 18.22 -10.20
CA SER A 31 -8.60 18.78 -8.93
C SER A 31 -8.75 17.75 -7.80
N GLY A 32 -7.64 17.19 -7.36
CA GLY A 32 -7.58 16.32 -6.21
C GLY A 32 -7.04 14.91 -6.51
N ASN A 33 -6.53 14.26 -5.47
CA ASN A 33 -6.17 12.86 -5.52
C ASN A 33 -7.34 12.03 -4.95
N PRO A 34 -8.15 11.33 -5.76
CA PRO A 34 -9.31 10.58 -5.28
C PRO A 34 -8.95 9.60 -4.15
N SER A 35 -7.79 8.94 -4.26
CA SER A 35 -7.31 8.01 -3.24
C SER A 35 -6.95 8.71 -1.92
N TYR A 36 -6.43 9.94 -1.98
CA TYR A 36 -6.16 10.73 -0.78
C TYR A 36 -7.46 11.21 -0.12
N ASP A 37 -8.40 11.71 -0.92
CA ASP A 37 -9.69 12.21 -0.41
C ASP A 37 -10.52 11.06 0.19
N GLU A 38 -10.49 9.89 -0.42
CA GLU A 38 -11.12 8.69 0.12
C GLU A 38 -10.43 8.24 1.43
N ALA A 39 -9.09 8.18 1.46
CA ALA A 39 -8.34 7.86 2.66
C ALA A 39 -8.67 8.84 3.80
N LYS A 40 -8.78 10.14 3.50
CA LYS A 40 -9.15 11.18 4.47
C LYS A 40 -10.58 10.98 5.02
N LYS A 41 -11.54 10.61 4.18
CA LYS A 41 -12.91 10.30 4.61
C LYS A 41 -12.92 9.09 5.54
N ILE A 42 -12.28 7.98 5.13
CA ILE A 42 -12.23 6.74 5.91
C ILE A 42 -11.52 6.95 7.25
N THR A 43 -10.37 7.65 7.27
CA THR A 43 -9.64 7.91 8.52
C THR A 43 -10.43 8.78 9.48
N LYS A 44 -11.19 9.76 8.98
CA LYS A 44 -12.10 10.57 9.78
C LYS A 44 -13.18 9.72 10.47
N THR A 45 -13.80 8.78 9.75
CA THR A 45 -14.78 7.84 10.30
C THR A 45 -14.18 6.94 11.38
N LEU A 46 -12.90 6.55 11.23
CA LEU A 46 -12.18 5.71 12.18
C LEU A 46 -11.56 6.47 13.36
N GLY A 47 -11.75 7.80 13.46
CA GLY A 47 -11.13 8.64 14.48
C GLY A 47 -9.60 8.72 14.38
N VAL A 48 -9.05 8.62 13.15
CA VAL A 48 -7.61 8.62 12.89
C VAL A 48 -7.23 9.89 12.13
N GLN A 49 -6.22 10.59 12.61
CA GLN A 49 -5.61 11.72 11.91
C GLN A 49 -4.71 11.20 10.79
N LEU A 50 -5.01 11.57 9.54
CA LEU A 50 -4.17 11.29 8.39
C LEU A 50 -3.08 12.35 8.27
N LEU A 51 -1.82 11.92 8.23
CA LEU A 51 -0.63 12.75 8.09
C LEU A 51 -0.05 12.55 6.69
N PRO A 52 -0.37 13.40 5.71
CA PRO A 52 0.04 13.20 4.32
C PRO A 52 1.51 13.57 4.10
N TYR A 53 2.25 12.69 3.45
CA TYR A 53 3.60 12.90 2.94
C TYR A 53 3.59 12.74 1.42
N ARG A 54 3.51 13.87 0.73
CA ARG A 54 3.60 13.94 -0.73
C ARG A 54 5.05 13.87 -1.13
N VAL A 55 5.42 12.93 -2.03
CA VAL A 55 6.81 12.74 -2.46
C VAL A 55 6.90 12.50 -3.97
N LEU A 56 7.92 13.10 -4.60
CA LEU A 56 8.20 13.05 -6.02
C LEU A 56 9.55 12.37 -6.33
N SER A 57 10.39 12.15 -5.32
CA SER A 57 11.73 11.60 -5.46
C SER A 57 12.14 10.76 -4.25
N LEU A 58 13.21 9.98 -4.39
CA LEU A 58 13.82 9.25 -3.26
C LEU A 58 14.26 10.21 -2.15
N ALA A 59 14.87 11.34 -2.49
CA ALA A 59 15.30 12.32 -1.49
C ALA A 59 14.12 12.86 -0.65
N GLU A 60 12.95 13.07 -1.29
CA GLU A 60 11.75 13.49 -0.56
C GLU A 60 11.16 12.35 0.29
N ILE A 61 11.29 11.09 -0.14
CA ILE A 61 10.94 9.93 0.69
C ILE A 61 11.81 9.93 1.95
N GLU A 62 13.13 10.02 1.82
CA GLU A 62 14.06 10.05 2.95
C GLU A 62 13.78 11.23 3.89
N LYS A 63 13.55 12.42 3.34
CA LYS A 63 13.15 13.60 4.12
C LYS A 63 11.85 13.37 4.88
N ALA A 64 10.85 12.74 4.26
CA ALA A 64 9.60 12.41 4.94
C ALA A 64 9.84 11.54 6.19
N PHE A 65 10.70 10.53 6.10
CA PHE A 65 11.06 9.70 7.26
C PHE A 65 11.90 10.41 8.32
N VAL A 66 12.63 11.47 7.97
CA VAL A 66 13.28 12.38 8.94
C VAL A 66 12.25 13.25 9.67
N ASP A 67 11.18 13.67 8.98
CA ASP A 67 10.16 14.54 9.53
C ASP A 67 9.05 13.79 10.33
N MET A 68 8.75 12.54 9.97
CA MET A 68 7.74 11.71 10.64
C MET A 68 7.86 11.63 12.18
N PRO A 69 9.05 11.45 12.78
CA PRO A 69 9.19 11.38 14.24
C PRO A 69 8.69 12.63 14.97
N LYS A 70 8.69 13.80 14.33
CA LYS A 70 8.24 15.07 14.95
C LYS A 70 6.74 15.03 15.29
N VAL A 71 5.94 14.32 14.47
CA VAL A 71 4.48 14.19 14.64
C VAL A 71 4.05 12.81 15.16
N ARG A 72 5.01 11.91 15.38
CA ARG A 72 4.85 10.58 15.99
C ARG A 72 3.69 9.78 15.40
N PRO A 73 3.69 9.44 14.10
CA PRO A 73 2.73 8.51 13.55
C PRO A 73 2.88 7.14 14.20
N GLN A 74 1.79 6.41 14.30
CA GLN A 74 1.76 5.08 14.93
C GLN A 74 1.75 3.96 13.90
N ALA A 75 1.49 4.30 12.63
CA ALA A 75 1.61 3.40 11.49
C ALA A 75 1.88 4.20 10.21
N LEU A 76 2.33 3.48 9.18
CA LEU A 76 2.59 3.99 7.84
C LEU A 76 1.68 3.27 6.84
N LEU A 77 1.04 4.01 5.96
CA LEU A 77 0.38 3.50 4.77
C LEU A 77 1.09 4.04 3.53
N VAL A 78 1.59 3.12 2.71
CA VAL A 78 2.25 3.45 1.44
C VAL A 78 1.28 3.21 0.28
N LEU A 79 1.08 4.21 -0.55
CA LEU A 79 0.24 4.09 -1.73
C LEU A 79 1.03 3.56 -2.93
N GLN A 80 0.37 2.75 -3.77
CA GLN A 80 1.00 2.19 -4.97
C GLN A 80 1.42 3.29 -5.95
N SER A 81 2.68 3.24 -6.39
CA SER A 81 3.19 4.03 -7.52
C SER A 81 4.51 3.44 -8.03
N PRO A 82 4.93 3.75 -9.27
CA PRO A 82 6.24 3.36 -9.76
C PRO A 82 7.39 3.84 -8.85
N LEU A 83 7.33 5.07 -8.34
CA LEU A 83 8.31 5.60 -7.40
C LEU A 83 8.44 4.74 -6.14
N MET A 84 7.31 4.36 -5.54
CA MET A 84 7.31 3.53 -4.32
C MET A 84 7.82 2.11 -4.60
N THR A 85 7.44 1.54 -5.75
CA THR A 85 7.87 0.19 -6.14
C THR A 85 9.38 0.13 -6.39
N LEU A 86 9.94 1.11 -7.10
CA LEU A 86 11.39 1.21 -7.36
C LEU A 86 12.20 1.41 -6.07
N ASN A 87 11.64 2.11 -5.08
CA ASN A 87 12.31 2.40 -3.82
C ASN A 87 11.78 1.56 -2.65
N SER A 88 11.10 0.45 -2.93
CA SER A 88 10.42 -0.38 -1.94
C SER A 88 11.34 -0.87 -0.82
N LYS A 89 12.54 -1.34 -1.16
CA LYS A 89 13.54 -1.77 -0.18
C LYS A 89 13.93 -0.63 0.77
N ARG A 90 14.24 0.55 0.23
CA ARG A 90 14.66 1.71 1.03
C ARG A 90 13.53 2.20 1.96
N ILE A 91 12.29 2.21 1.46
CA ILE A 91 11.11 2.58 2.26
C ILE A 91 10.94 1.62 3.44
N VAL A 92 11.09 0.33 3.21
CA VAL A 92 10.99 -0.70 4.26
C VAL A 92 12.10 -0.54 5.28
N GLU A 93 13.35 -0.35 4.86
CA GLU A 93 14.49 -0.10 5.74
C GLU A 93 14.25 1.11 6.65
N LEU A 94 13.83 2.24 6.07
CA LEU A 94 13.52 3.46 6.82
C LEU A 94 12.38 3.25 7.83
N ALA A 95 11.36 2.50 7.48
CA ALA A 95 10.26 2.17 8.39
C ALA A 95 10.75 1.29 9.55
N LEU A 96 11.60 0.30 9.28
CA LEU A 96 12.22 -0.57 10.29
C LEU A 96 13.15 0.21 11.24
N GLU A 97 14.01 1.08 10.71
CA GLU A 97 14.87 1.96 11.50
C GLU A 97 14.09 2.82 12.51
N LYS A 98 12.87 3.21 12.15
CA LYS A 98 11.96 4.01 12.99
C LYS A 98 10.99 3.17 13.81
N HIS A 99 11.08 1.83 13.78
CA HIS A 99 10.10 0.92 14.40
C HIS A 99 8.65 1.28 14.03
N LEU A 100 8.46 1.79 12.81
CA LEU A 100 7.16 2.26 12.31
C LEU A 100 6.46 1.13 11.54
N PRO A 101 5.39 0.54 12.09
CA PRO A 101 4.68 -0.52 11.39
C PRO A 101 4.02 0.00 10.12
N GLY A 102 4.27 -0.69 8.99
CA GLY A 102 3.81 -0.28 7.68
C GLY A 102 2.83 -1.26 7.04
N ILE A 103 1.84 -0.70 6.32
CA ILE A 103 1.07 -1.45 5.31
C ILE A 103 1.48 -0.95 3.94
N TYR A 104 1.73 -1.92 3.07
CA TYR A 104 2.30 -1.72 1.74
C TYR A 104 1.39 -2.29 0.65
N PRO A 105 1.46 -1.74 -0.57
CA PRO A 105 0.51 -2.06 -1.64
C PRO A 105 0.79 -3.36 -2.40
N SER A 106 1.90 -4.03 -2.15
CA SER A 106 2.26 -5.26 -2.86
C SER A 106 3.16 -6.19 -2.06
N ASN A 107 3.11 -7.48 -2.40
CA ASN A 107 3.92 -8.53 -1.78
C ASN A 107 5.44 -8.28 -1.88
N GLN A 108 5.91 -7.56 -2.91
CA GLN A 108 7.31 -7.17 -3.04
C GLN A 108 7.84 -6.48 -1.77
N PHE A 109 7.06 -5.61 -1.15
CA PHE A 109 7.45 -4.94 0.10
C PHE A 109 7.57 -5.92 1.26
N ALA A 110 6.64 -6.89 1.40
CA ALA A 110 6.71 -7.89 2.45
C ALA A 110 7.94 -8.80 2.31
N GLN A 111 8.31 -9.17 1.07
CA GLN A 111 9.53 -9.92 0.78
C GLN A 111 10.81 -9.16 1.14
N GLN A 112 10.76 -7.84 1.14
CA GLN A 112 11.87 -6.96 1.53
C GLN A 112 11.85 -6.58 3.02
N GLY A 113 10.98 -7.20 3.82
CA GLY A 113 10.88 -6.95 5.26
C GLY A 113 9.73 -6.03 5.67
N GLY A 114 8.83 -5.64 4.76
CA GLY A 114 7.62 -4.89 5.12
C GLY A 114 6.67 -5.72 6.00
N LEU A 115 6.05 -5.09 7.01
CA LEU A 115 5.25 -5.79 8.01
C LEU A 115 4.00 -6.44 7.42
N ILE A 116 3.17 -5.67 6.73
CA ILE A 116 1.92 -6.13 6.11
C ILE A 116 1.89 -5.62 4.66
N ALA A 117 1.62 -6.51 3.73
CA ALA A 117 1.33 -6.15 2.35
C ALA A 117 -0.09 -6.59 2.00
N TYR A 118 -0.86 -5.67 1.42
CA TYR A 118 -2.20 -5.96 0.89
C TYR A 118 -2.36 -5.31 -0.47
N GLY A 119 -2.56 -6.13 -1.49
CA GLY A 119 -2.71 -5.63 -2.85
C GLY A 119 -3.08 -6.73 -3.85
N PRO A 120 -3.30 -6.35 -5.11
CA PRO A 120 -3.64 -7.31 -6.15
C PRO A 120 -2.48 -8.27 -6.44
N VAL A 121 -2.83 -9.50 -6.82
CA VAL A 121 -1.87 -10.50 -7.28
C VAL A 121 -1.41 -10.13 -8.68
N ILE A 122 -0.24 -9.50 -8.78
CA ILE A 122 0.29 -8.95 -10.04
C ILE A 122 0.41 -10.01 -11.14
N ALA A 123 0.84 -11.23 -10.80
CA ALA A 123 0.92 -12.33 -11.75
C ALA A 123 -0.44 -12.69 -12.38
N ASP A 124 -1.54 -12.54 -11.65
CA ASP A 124 -2.90 -12.74 -12.16
C ASP A 124 -3.29 -11.64 -13.17
N LEU A 125 -2.90 -10.40 -12.89
CA LEU A 125 -3.14 -9.28 -13.82
C LEU A 125 -2.42 -9.49 -15.16
N TYR A 126 -1.17 -9.93 -15.14
CA TYR A 126 -0.43 -10.24 -16.37
C TYR A 126 -1.03 -11.42 -17.14
N ARG A 127 -1.52 -12.48 -16.46
CA ARG A 127 -2.21 -13.59 -17.15
C ARG A 127 -3.48 -13.11 -17.84
N ARG A 128 -4.25 -12.25 -17.18
CA ARG A 128 -5.46 -11.65 -17.78
C ARG A 128 -5.12 -10.75 -18.95
N ALA A 129 -4.09 -9.91 -18.84
CA ALA A 129 -3.61 -9.09 -19.93
C ALA A 129 -3.21 -9.94 -21.15
N ALA A 130 -2.53 -11.08 -20.95
CA ALA A 130 -2.22 -12.01 -22.03
C ALA A 130 -3.46 -12.58 -22.73
N THR A 131 -4.56 -12.82 -21.98
CA THR A 131 -5.83 -13.25 -22.56
C THR A 131 -6.45 -12.15 -23.46
N TYR A 132 -6.29 -10.88 -23.08
CA TYR A 132 -6.74 -9.75 -23.92
C TYR A 132 -5.92 -9.65 -25.20
N VAL A 133 -4.60 -9.79 -25.09
CA VAL A 133 -3.71 -9.81 -26.26
C VAL A 133 -4.10 -10.94 -27.22
N ASP A 134 -4.35 -12.16 -26.72
CA ASP A 134 -4.78 -13.30 -27.55
C ASP A 134 -6.10 -13.02 -28.29
N LYS A 135 -7.11 -12.44 -27.59
CA LYS A 135 -8.38 -12.06 -28.21
C LYS A 135 -8.19 -11.03 -29.33
N ILE A 136 -7.37 -10.00 -29.08
CA ILE A 136 -7.10 -8.94 -30.08
C ILE A 136 -6.37 -9.52 -31.29
N LEU A 137 -5.38 -10.38 -31.11
CA LEU A 137 -4.67 -11.06 -32.19
C LEU A 137 -5.58 -11.98 -33.01
N LYS A 138 -6.66 -12.49 -32.42
CA LYS A 138 -7.70 -13.28 -33.09
C LYS A 138 -8.82 -12.44 -33.73
N GLY A 139 -8.65 -11.11 -33.75
CA GLY A 139 -9.57 -10.19 -34.45
C GLY A 139 -10.62 -9.53 -33.56
N ALA A 140 -10.57 -9.69 -32.24
CA ALA A 140 -11.45 -8.93 -31.37
C ALA A 140 -11.04 -7.44 -31.34
N GLU A 141 -12.00 -6.55 -31.51
CA GLU A 141 -11.76 -5.11 -31.37
C GLU A 141 -11.57 -4.71 -29.90
N PRO A 142 -10.48 -3.99 -29.54
CA PRO A 142 -10.22 -3.54 -28.17
C PRO A 142 -11.40 -2.77 -27.54
N ALA A 143 -12.12 -1.96 -28.34
CA ALA A 143 -13.25 -1.19 -27.87
C ALA A 143 -14.43 -2.04 -27.37
N ASN A 144 -14.54 -3.28 -27.84
CA ASN A 144 -15.60 -4.23 -27.49
C ASN A 144 -15.20 -5.16 -26.32
N LEU A 145 -13.96 -5.06 -25.84
CA LEU A 145 -13.50 -5.87 -24.71
C LEU A 145 -13.91 -5.21 -23.38
N PRO A 146 -14.44 -5.98 -22.41
CA PRO A 146 -14.84 -5.44 -21.12
C PRO A 146 -13.64 -4.91 -20.33
N ILE A 147 -13.83 -3.81 -19.58
CA ILE A 147 -12.84 -3.34 -18.61
C ILE A 147 -12.98 -4.19 -17.34
N GLU A 148 -11.94 -4.92 -17.02
CA GLU A 148 -11.90 -5.77 -15.81
C GLU A 148 -11.06 -5.13 -14.70
N GLN A 149 -11.58 -5.19 -13.48
CA GLN A 149 -10.81 -4.84 -12.28
C GLN A 149 -10.09 -6.07 -11.70
N PRO A 150 -9.01 -5.88 -10.94
CA PRO A 150 -8.41 -6.96 -10.18
C PRO A 150 -9.44 -7.65 -9.28
N THR A 151 -9.52 -8.98 -9.34
CA THR A 151 -10.42 -9.77 -8.49
C THR A 151 -9.67 -10.58 -7.44
N LYS A 152 -8.35 -10.77 -7.61
CA LYS A 152 -7.50 -11.49 -6.67
C LYS A 152 -6.60 -10.52 -5.93
N PHE A 153 -6.78 -10.47 -4.62
CA PHE A 153 -5.92 -9.73 -3.69
C PHE A 153 -5.25 -10.73 -2.76
N GLU A 154 -4.08 -10.39 -2.26
CA GLU A 154 -3.39 -11.17 -1.24
C GLU A 154 -3.02 -10.31 -0.04
N LEU A 155 -3.18 -10.88 1.16
CA LEU A 155 -2.71 -10.34 2.42
C LEU A 155 -1.48 -11.13 2.87
N VAL A 156 -0.33 -10.48 2.87
CA VAL A 156 0.94 -11.08 3.31
C VAL A 156 1.39 -10.40 4.60
N ILE A 157 1.75 -11.20 5.60
CA ILE A 157 2.20 -10.72 6.89
C ILE A 157 3.62 -11.26 7.16
N ASN A 158 4.53 -10.38 7.60
CA ASN A 158 5.89 -10.73 7.96
C ASN A 158 6.06 -10.74 9.48
N LEU A 159 6.11 -11.95 10.08
CA LEU A 159 6.28 -12.13 11.52
C LEU A 159 7.71 -11.84 11.99
N ASN A 160 8.72 -11.98 11.12
CA ASN A 160 10.10 -11.57 11.49
C ASN A 160 10.16 -10.07 11.76
N THR A 161 9.53 -9.30 10.88
CA THR A 161 9.40 -7.85 11.05
C THR A 161 8.58 -7.49 12.28
N ALA A 162 7.46 -8.19 12.52
CA ALA A 162 6.67 -7.96 13.73
C ALA A 162 7.52 -8.15 14.99
N LYS A 163 8.31 -9.24 15.08
CA LYS A 163 9.22 -9.49 16.19
C LYS A 163 10.30 -8.40 16.32
N GLN A 164 10.90 -7.99 15.20
CA GLN A 164 11.95 -6.98 15.15
C GLN A 164 11.49 -5.62 15.69
N ILE A 165 10.25 -5.22 15.42
CA ILE A 165 9.67 -3.95 15.91
C ILE A 165 8.93 -4.09 17.25
N GLY A 166 8.96 -5.28 17.88
CA GLY A 166 8.32 -5.54 19.17
C GLY A 166 6.79 -5.57 19.11
N LEU A 167 6.22 -5.98 17.97
CA LEU A 167 4.78 -5.99 17.73
C LEU A 167 4.19 -7.41 17.80
N THR A 168 3.08 -7.56 18.52
CA THR A 168 2.25 -8.76 18.48
C THR A 168 1.02 -8.50 17.63
N LEU A 169 0.84 -9.31 16.59
CA LEU A 169 -0.31 -9.18 15.70
C LEU A 169 -1.52 -9.94 16.25
N PRO A 170 -2.73 -9.37 16.13
CA PRO A 170 -3.96 -10.03 16.58
C PRO A 170 -4.21 -11.35 15.81
N PRO A 171 -4.68 -12.42 16.50
CA PRO A 171 -4.93 -13.72 15.85
C PRO A 171 -5.93 -13.67 14.70
N ASN A 172 -6.96 -12.80 14.78
CA ASN A 172 -7.94 -12.60 13.72
C ASN A 172 -7.32 -11.99 12.45
N VAL A 173 -6.31 -11.12 12.57
CA VAL A 173 -5.58 -10.57 11.43
C VAL A 173 -4.68 -11.64 10.80
N LEU A 174 -4.00 -12.43 11.63
CA LEU A 174 -3.17 -13.55 11.16
C LEU A 174 -3.99 -14.64 10.45
N ALA A 175 -5.18 -14.97 10.95
CA ALA A 175 -6.07 -15.97 10.34
C ALA A 175 -6.57 -15.57 8.94
N ARG A 176 -6.56 -14.27 8.61
CA ARG A 176 -6.95 -13.73 7.29
C ARG A 176 -5.79 -13.65 6.31
N ALA A 177 -4.56 -13.91 6.76
CA ALA A 177 -3.39 -13.82 5.88
C ALA A 177 -3.36 -14.99 4.89
N ASP A 178 -3.23 -14.66 3.59
CA ASP A 178 -3.00 -15.65 2.55
C ASP A 178 -1.59 -16.25 2.65
N LYS A 179 -0.64 -15.45 3.15
CA LYS A 179 0.75 -15.86 3.35
C LYS A 179 1.35 -15.21 4.60
N VAL A 180 2.08 -16.03 5.37
CA VAL A 180 2.85 -15.57 6.54
C VAL A 180 4.32 -15.89 6.33
N ILE A 181 5.18 -14.86 6.40
CA ILE A 181 6.64 -14.97 6.36
C ILE A 181 7.13 -15.13 7.81
N LYS A 182 7.86 -16.23 8.05
CA LYS A 182 8.39 -16.62 9.38
C LYS A 182 9.91 -16.58 9.37
#